data_dfd600ad7fa4ed467153e4d41f924a37
#
_entry.id   dfd600ad7fa4ed467153e4d41f924a37
#
_cell.length_a   1.000
_cell.length_b   1.000
_cell.length_c   1.000
_cell.angle_alpha   90.00
_cell.angle_beta   90.00
_cell.angle_gamma   90.00
#
_symmetry.space_group_name_H-M   'P 1'
#
loop_
_entity.id
_entity.type
_entity.pdbx_description
1 polymer ?
#
loop_
_entity_poly.entity_id
_entity_poly.type
_entity_poly.pdbx_seq_one_letter_code
_entity_poly.pdbx_strand_id
1 'polypeptide(L)'
;MKTNKFIENSTKELLDRLKESFANKNVEYKESDQLALLRRISNIKMSIGAAEIHIIELLQQNAIDIEVLTNATEKYNKLCEELDILNSYKTIFGIN
;
A
#
# COMPACT_ATOMS: atom_id res chain seq x y z
N MET A 1 3.91 10.59 -19.43
CA MET A 1 4.65 9.74 -18.56
C MET A 1 3.78 9.06 -17.53
N LYS A 2 4.12 7.91 -17.21
CA LYS A 2 3.27 7.20 -16.31
C LYS A 2 3.54 7.55 -14.86
N THR A 3 2.57 7.24 -14.07
CA THR A 3 2.67 7.50 -12.65
C THR A 3 3.87 6.82 -12.05
N ASN A 4 4.44 7.45 -11.05
CA ASN A 4 5.56 6.90 -10.32
C ASN A 4 5.15 6.09 -9.11
N LYS A 5 3.87 6.05 -8.83
CA LYS A 5 3.42 5.34 -7.64
C LYS A 5 3.41 3.85 -7.89
N PHE A 6 3.91 3.11 -6.90
CA PHE A 6 3.98 1.66 -6.98
C PHE A 6 2.72 1.04 -6.40
N ILE A 7 2.08 0.18 -7.18
CA ILE A 7 0.92 -0.60 -6.73
C ILE A 7 1.07 -1.99 -7.29
N GLU A 8 1.01 -2.98 -6.42
CA GLU A 8 1.09 -4.37 -6.86
C GLU A 8 -0.14 -4.75 -7.68
N ASN A 9 0.04 -5.70 -8.58
CA ASN A 9 -1.04 -6.12 -9.46
C ASN A 9 -2.27 -6.60 -8.70
N SER A 10 -2.07 -7.34 -7.61
CA SER A 10 -3.20 -7.83 -6.83
C SER A 10 -3.99 -6.68 -6.21
N THR A 11 -3.29 -5.64 -5.75
CA THR A 11 -3.93 -4.45 -5.21
C THR A 11 -4.69 -3.72 -6.30
N LYS A 12 -4.07 -3.60 -7.47
CA LYS A 12 -4.71 -2.91 -8.60
C LYS A 12 -6.00 -3.61 -9.01
N GLU A 13 -5.97 -4.94 -9.07
CA GLU A 13 -7.17 -5.70 -9.42
C GLU A 13 -8.27 -5.50 -8.39
N LEU A 14 -7.92 -5.49 -7.12
CA LEU A 14 -8.90 -5.24 -6.07
C LEU A 14 -9.53 -3.87 -6.21
N LEU A 15 -8.69 -2.84 -6.44
CA LEU A 15 -9.20 -1.49 -6.60
C LEU A 15 -10.09 -1.35 -7.83
N ASP A 16 -9.75 -2.04 -8.91
CA ASP A 16 -10.57 -2.02 -10.12
C ASP A 16 -11.93 -2.62 -9.85
N ARG A 17 -12.00 -3.73 -9.12
CA ARG A 17 -13.29 -4.34 -8.76
C ARG A 17 -14.12 -3.42 -7.89
N LEU A 18 -13.49 -2.76 -6.93
CA LEU A 18 -14.20 -1.82 -6.05
C LEU A 18 -14.71 -0.61 -6.81
N LYS A 19 -13.88 -0.08 -7.73
CA LYS A 19 -14.32 1.05 -8.56
C LYS A 19 -15.52 0.69 -9.40
N GLU A 20 -15.51 -0.49 -9.99
CA GLU A 20 -16.61 -0.96 -10.81
C GLU A 20 -17.88 -1.10 -9.99
N SER A 21 -17.78 -1.67 -8.81
CA SER A 21 -18.93 -1.81 -7.93
C SER A 21 -19.46 -0.47 -7.49
N PHE A 22 -18.57 0.49 -7.22
CA PHE A 22 -18.96 1.81 -6.77
C PHE A 22 -19.67 2.59 -7.89
N ALA A 23 -19.15 2.48 -9.10
CA ALA A 23 -19.70 3.21 -10.24
C ALA A 23 -21.03 2.64 -10.74
N ASN A 24 -21.22 1.33 -10.58
CA ASN A 24 -22.42 0.65 -11.08
C ASN A 24 -23.36 0.39 -9.92
N LYS A 25 -24.45 1.17 -9.88
CA LYS A 25 -25.38 1.10 -8.75
C LYS A 25 -26.13 -0.22 -8.67
N ASN A 26 -26.10 -1.03 -9.73
CA ASN A 26 -26.75 -2.33 -9.73
C ASN A 26 -25.85 -3.43 -9.22
N VAL A 27 -24.58 -3.10 -8.96
CA VAL A 27 -23.62 -4.08 -8.45
C VAL A 27 -23.36 -3.76 -7.00
N GLU A 28 -23.67 -4.68 -6.12
CA GLU A 28 -23.44 -4.49 -4.69
C GLU A 28 -21.99 -4.77 -4.36
N TYR A 29 -21.48 -4.05 -3.38
CA TYR A 29 -20.16 -4.36 -2.86
C TYR A 29 -20.18 -5.75 -2.24
N LYS A 30 -19.16 -6.51 -2.57
CA LYS A 30 -18.97 -7.78 -1.89
C LYS A 30 -18.23 -7.52 -0.59
N GLU A 31 -18.77 -8.06 0.49
CA GLU A 31 -18.13 -7.92 1.78
C GLU A 31 -16.70 -8.46 1.75
N SER A 32 -16.47 -9.51 0.94
CA SER A 32 -15.15 -10.07 0.79
C SER A 32 -14.15 -9.08 0.18
N ASP A 33 -14.60 -8.24 -0.77
CA ASP A 33 -13.73 -7.26 -1.39
C ASP A 33 -13.40 -6.13 -0.41
N GLN A 34 -14.37 -5.71 0.39
CA GLN A 34 -14.11 -4.70 1.42
C GLN A 34 -13.13 -5.23 2.46
N LEU A 35 -13.32 -6.47 2.87
CA LEU A 35 -12.43 -7.09 3.83
C LEU A 35 -11.02 -7.25 3.25
N ALA A 36 -10.93 -7.58 1.96
CA ALA A 36 -9.64 -7.71 1.30
C ALA A 36 -8.90 -6.37 1.29
N LEU A 37 -9.62 -5.26 1.06
CA LEU A 37 -8.99 -3.94 1.10
C LEU A 37 -8.46 -3.63 2.49
N LEU A 38 -9.26 -3.89 3.53
CA LEU A 38 -8.84 -3.63 4.90
C LEU A 38 -7.65 -4.49 5.29
N ARG A 39 -7.64 -5.76 4.87
CA ARG A 39 -6.50 -6.63 5.13
C ARG A 39 -5.24 -6.14 4.44
N ARG A 40 -5.38 -5.67 3.19
CA ARG A 40 -4.24 -5.15 2.44
C ARG A 40 -3.66 -3.94 3.15
N ILE A 41 -4.52 -3.04 3.63
CA ILE A 41 -4.07 -1.87 4.38
C ILE A 41 -3.31 -2.31 5.64
N SER A 42 -3.86 -3.27 6.37
CA SER A 42 -3.21 -3.77 7.58
C SER A 42 -1.85 -4.38 7.27
N ASN A 43 -1.77 -5.18 6.21
CA ASN A 43 -0.52 -5.83 5.82
C ASN A 43 0.55 -4.81 5.43
N ILE A 44 0.14 -3.75 4.72
CA ILE A 44 1.08 -2.70 4.32
C ILE A 44 1.57 -1.93 5.53
N LYS A 45 0.70 -1.65 6.50
CA LYS A 45 1.12 -1.00 7.74
C LYS A 45 2.17 -1.83 8.47
N MET A 46 1.99 -3.14 8.51
CA MET A 46 2.98 -4.01 9.14
C MET A 46 4.29 -3.99 8.37
N SER A 47 4.23 -4.00 7.04
CA SER A 47 5.43 -3.93 6.21
C SER A 47 6.18 -2.61 6.40
N ILE A 48 5.44 -1.51 6.56
CA ILE A 48 6.05 -0.20 6.82
C ILE A 48 6.78 -0.24 8.14
N GLY A 49 6.18 -0.81 9.18
CA GLY A 49 6.83 -0.94 10.47
C GLY A 49 8.13 -1.74 10.39
N ALA A 50 8.11 -2.85 9.66
CA ALA A 50 9.30 -3.66 9.47
C ALA A 50 10.37 -2.91 8.69
N ALA A 51 9.96 -2.15 7.67
CA ALA A 51 10.90 -1.35 6.89
C ALA A 51 11.55 -0.25 7.72
N GLU A 52 10.78 0.37 8.62
CA GLU A 52 11.33 1.39 9.51
C GLU A 52 12.40 0.80 10.42
N ILE A 53 12.12 -0.36 10.99
CA ILE A 53 13.09 -1.02 11.86
C ILE A 53 14.36 -1.37 11.09
N HIS A 54 14.20 -1.85 9.87
CA HIS A 54 15.34 -2.19 9.03
C HIS A 54 16.22 -0.97 8.74
N ILE A 55 15.59 0.16 8.42
CA ILE A 55 16.31 1.40 8.15
C ILE A 55 17.06 1.86 9.40
N ILE A 56 16.41 1.80 10.56
CA ILE A 56 17.03 2.18 11.82
C ILE A 56 18.26 1.31 12.07
N GLU A 57 18.14 0.00 11.85
CA GLU A 57 19.27 -0.91 12.04
C GLU A 57 20.42 -0.58 11.10
N LEU A 58 20.11 -0.25 9.85
CA LEU A 58 21.16 0.12 8.89
C LEU A 58 21.86 1.39 9.32
N LEU A 59 21.14 2.37 9.85
CA LEU A 59 21.73 3.63 10.29
C LEU A 59 22.59 3.47 11.54
N GLN A 60 22.39 2.41 12.30
CA GLN A 60 23.16 2.17 13.52
C GLN A 60 24.46 1.40 13.28
N GLN A 61 24.70 0.98 12.04
CA GLN A 61 25.93 0.26 11.72
C GLN A 61 27.12 1.20 11.69
N ASN A 62 28.30 0.68 12.05
CA ASN A 62 29.52 1.48 12.05
C ASN A 62 29.88 1.95 10.64
N ALA A 63 29.68 1.11 9.65
CA ALA A 63 29.92 1.47 8.27
C ALA A 63 28.61 1.31 7.51
N ILE A 64 28.03 2.42 7.06
CA ILE A 64 26.74 2.40 6.39
C ILE A 64 26.95 2.15 4.90
N ASP A 65 26.26 1.13 4.38
CA ASP A 65 26.26 0.86 2.96
C ASP A 65 25.18 1.75 2.32
N ILE A 66 25.63 2.76 1.60
CA ILE A 66 24.72 3.75 1.03
C ILE A 66 23.75 3.12 0.02
N GLU A 67 24.22 2.16 -0.76
CA GLU A 67 23.34 1.51 -1.73
C GLU A 67 22.22 0.73 -1.04
N VAL A 68 22.57 -0.03 -0.01
CA VAL A 68 21.57 -0.79 0.75
C VAL A 68 20.59 0.15 1.43
N LEU A 69 21.09 1.23 2.01
CA LEU A 69 20.23 2.22 2.68
C LEU A 69 19.29 2.89 1.68
N THR A 70 19.79 3.23 0.51
CA THR A 70 18.96 3.87 -0.52
C THR A 70 17.84 2.94 -0.95
N ASN A 71 18.16 1.65 -1.18
CA ASN A 71 17.17 0.68 -1.59
C ASN A 71 16.11 0.48 -0.51
N ALA A 72 16.52 0.43 0.75
CA ALA A 72 15.59 0.28 1.86
C ALA A 72 14.65 1.48 1.97
N THR A 73 15.19 2.68 1.77
CA THR A 73 14.41 3.91 1.82
C THR A 73 13.41 3.98 0.68
N GLU A 74 13.82 3.55 -0.51
CA GLU A 74 12.91 3.52 -1.65
C GLU A 74 11.77 2.56 -1.42
N LYS A 75 12.05 1.39 -0.86
CA LYS A 75 11.01 0.43 -0.53
C LYS A 75 10.02 1.00 0.48
N TYR A 76 10.55 1.66 1.50
CA TYR A 76 9.72 2.31 2.51
C TYR A 76 8.80 3.34 1.87
N ASN A 77 9.34 4.18 0.98
CA ASN A 77 8.56 5.23 0.34
C ASN A 77 7.46 4.63 -0.54
N LYS A 78 7.75 3.54 -1.24
CA LYS A 78 6.74 2.88 -2.08
C LYS A 78 5.60 2.32 -1.22
N LEU A 79 5.92 1.75 -0.08
CA LEU A 79 4.91 1.23 0.83
C LEU A 79 4.03 2.36 1.35
N CYS A 80 4.61 3.50 1.69
CA CYS A 80 3.84 4.64 2.16
C CYS A 80 2.93 5.19 1.08
N GLU A 81 3.40 5.25 -0.17
CA GLU A 81 2.57 5.68 -1.29
C GLU A 81 1.40 4.74 -1.50
N GLU A 82 1.66 3.44 -1.43
CA GLU A 82 0.59 2.46 -1.60
C GLU A 82 -0.44 2.59 -0.49
N LEU A 83 0.00 2.80 0.74
CA LEU A 83 -0.92 2.98 1.85
C LEU A 83 -1.80 4.20 1.64
N ASP A 84 -1.22 5.31 1.18
CA ASP A 84 -1.98 6.53 0.93
C ASP A 84 -3.07 6.29 -0.12
N ILE A 85 -2.72 5.58 -1.19
CA ILE A 85 -3.67 5.27 -2.24
C ILE A 85 -4.81 4.41 -1.70
N LEU A 86 -4.49 3.39 -0.93
CA LEU A 86 -5.50 2.49 -0.38
C LEU A 86 -6.42 3.21 0.60
N ASN A 87 -5.86 4.09 1.43
CA ASN A 87 -6.68 4.87 2.36
C ASN A 87 -7.59 5.83 1.61
N SER A 88 -7.12 6.40 0.51
CA SER A 88 -7.96 7.28 -0.31
C SER A 88 -9.16 6.51 -0.86
N TYR A 89 -8.93 5.31 -1.37
CA TYR A 89 -10.03 4.51 -1.88
C TYR A 89 -10.96 4.03 -0.77
N LYS A 90 -10.40 3.71 0.39
CA LYS A 90 -11.23 3.35 1.53
C LYS A 90 -12.22 4.47 1.85
N THR A 91 -11.74 5.72 1.82
CA THR A 91 -12.58 6.88 2.08
C THR A 91 -13.61 7.08 0.99
N ILE A 92 -13.16 7.00 -0.27
CA ILE A 92 -14.06 7.19 -1.43
C ILE A 92 -15.19 6.18 -1.43
N PHE A 93 -14.89 4.93 -1.12
CA PHE A 93 -15.89 3.87 -1.12
C PHE A 93 -16.70 3.82 0.16
N GLY A 94 -16.36 4.62 1.17
CA GLY A 94 -17.08 4.63 2.43
C GLY A 94 -16.89 3.36 3.26
N ILE A 95 -15.76 2.72 3.11
CA ILE A 95 -15.45 1.50 3.85
C ILE A 95 -14.83 1.87 5.19
N ASN A 96 -15.36 1.29 6.26
CA ASN A 96 -14.87 1.59 7.62
C ASN A 96 -14.12 0.42 8.22
#